data_65a74b792a5368448e7963adad633522
#
_entry.id   65a74b792a5368448e7963adad633522
#
_cell.length_a   1.000
_cell.length_b   1.000
_cell.length_c   1.000
_cell.angle_alpha   90.00
_cell.angle_beta   90.00
_cell.angle_gamma   90.00
#
_symmetry.space_group_name_H-M   'P 1'
#
loop_
_entity.id
_entity.type
_entity.pdbx_description
1 polymer ?
#
loop_
_entity_poly.entity_id
_entity_poly.type
_entity_poly.pdbx_seq_one_letter_code
_entity_poly.pdbx_strand_id
1 'polypeptide(L)'
;RYQIPYAPGCTSLTEAVDALSLGATFIKAFPISDFYGPKLVKVFKTPIPDMPVLASGGLNIENLHIWLENGVDVCGFGGLLTKGSVEDIAKNANKIREIIKNVRKI
;
A
#
# COMPACT_ATOMS: atom_id res chain seq x y z
N ARG A 1 -21.14 6.52 9.57
CA ARG A 1 -21.89 6.83 10.75
C ARG A 1 -21.06 7.44 11.85
N TYR A 2 -19.97 6.79 12.21
CA TYR A 2 -19.02 7.32 13.20
C TYR A 2 -17.87 8.06 12.53
N GLN A 3 -17.82 8.08 11.22
CA GLN A 3 -16.79 8.74 10.42
C GLN A 3 -15.37 8.29 10.80
N ILE A 4 -15.23 7.01 11.15
CA ILE A 4 -13.93 6.42 11.45
C ILE A 4 -13.30 5.97 10.16
N PRO A 5 -12.08 6.45 9.82
CA PRO A 5 -11.35 5.95 8.66
C PRO A 5 -11.05 4.45 8.80
N TYR A 6 -11.23 3.69 7.72
CA TYR A 6 -10.89 2.27 7.74
C TYR A 6 -10.48 1.79 6.35
N ALA A 7 -9.71 0.70 6.35
CA ALA A 7 -9.17 0.12 5.13
C ALA A 7 -9.36 -1.41 5.15
N PRO A 8 -10.49 -1.92 4.64
CA PRO A 8 -10.75 -3.36 4.65
C PRO A 8 -9.85 -4.09 3.67
N GLY A 9 -9.44 -5.30 4.05
CA GLY A 9 -8.68 -6.19 3.17
C GLY A 9 -9.55 -6.75 2.07
N CYS A 10 -9.10 -6.62 0.83
CA CYS A 10 -9.84 -7.08 -0.34
C CYS A 10 -8.90 -7.87 -1.26
N THR A 11 -9.42 -8.96 -1.82
CA THR A 11 -8.66 -9.82 -2.71
C THR A 11 -9.22 -9.82 -4.13
N SER A 12 -10.35 -9.18 -4.34
CA SER A 12 -10.99 -9.10 -5.66
C SER A 12 -11.50 -7.68 -5.91
N LEU A 13 -11.71 -7.38 -7.19
CA LEU A 13 -12.28 -6.09 -7.57
C LEU A 13 -13.71 -5.92 -7.03
N THR A 14 -14.51 -6.98 -7.03
CA THR A 14 -15.87 -6.94 -6.48
C THR A 14 -15.86 -6.52 -5.01
N GLU A 15 -14.99 -7.14 -4.20
CA GLU A 15 -14.86 -6.77 -2.79
C GLU A 15 -14.43 -5.32 -2.63
N ALA A 16 -13.48 -4.87 -3.46
CA ALA A 16 -12.97 -3.49 -3.40
C ALA A 16 -14.07 -2.47 -3.72
N VAL A 17 -14.85 -2.72 -4.76
CA VAL A 17 -15.97 -1.84 -5.16
C VAL A 17 -17.04 -1.82 -4.06
N ASP A 18 -17.39 -2.97 -3.51
CA ASP A 18 -18.37 -3.04 -2.42
C ASP A 18 -17.90 -2.27 -1.20
N ALA A 19 -16.62 -2.43 -0.82
CA ALA A 19 -16.04 -1.73 0.31
C ALA A 19 -16.08 -0.21 0.12
N LEU A 20 -15.73 0.27 -1.06
CA LEU A 20 -15.79 1.71 -1.37
C LEU A 20 -17.22 2.23 -1.30
N SER A 21 -18.19 1.45 -1.81
CA SER A 21 -19.61 1.80 -1.74
C SER A 21 -20.11 1.94 -0.30
N LEU A 22 -19.51 1.18 0.62
CA LEU A 22 -19.85 1.22 2.04
C LEU A 22 -19.05 2.28 2.82
N GLY A 23 -18.21 3.06 2.15
CA GLY A 23 -17.52 4.19 2.75
C GLY A 23 -16.10 3.93 3.20
N ALA A 24 -15.43 2.89 2.70
CA ALA A 24 -14.03 2.64 3.03
C ALA A 24 -13.14 3.81 2.62
N THR A 25 -12.18 4.15 3.46
CA THR A 25 -11.21 5.21 3.18
C THR A 25 -10.17 4.77 2.16
N PHE A 26 -9.68 3.56 2.33
CA PHE A 26 -8.73 2.90 1.42
C PHE A 26 -9.15 1.47 1.23
N ILE A 27 -8.69 0.87 0.15
CA ILE A 27 -8.77 -0.57 -0.06
C ILE A 27 -7.41 -1.15 0.28
N LYS A 28 -7.36 -2.12 1.17
CA LYS A 28 -6.12 -2.79 1.54
C LYS A 28 -5.96 -4.05 0.68
N ALA A 29 -4.96 -4.06 -0.19
CA ALA A 29 -4.63 -5.24 -1.00
C ALA A 29 -3.89 -6.23 -0.08
N PHE A 30 -4.65 -7.08 0.62
CA PHE A 30 -4.14 -7.98 1.65
C PHE A 30 -5.18 -9.07 1.96
N PRO A 31 -4.78 -10.31 2.26
CA PRO A 31 -3.40 -10.80 2.35
C PRO A 31 -2.79 -11.17 1.00
N ILE A 32 -3.52 -11.01 -0.05
CA ILE A 32 -3.18 -11.54 -1.37
C ILE A 32 -2.01 -10.81 -2.03
N SER A 33 -1.63 -9.63 -1.52
CA SER A 33 -0.50 -8.89 -2.08
C SER A 33 0.81 -9.68 -2.07
N ASP A 34 0.99 -10.58 -1.09
CA ASP A 34 2.16 -11.44 -1.02
C ASP A 34 2.18 -12.49 -2.12
N PHE A 35 1.02 -12.84 -2.69
CA PHE A 35 0.89 -13.85 -3.73
C PHE A 35 0.87 -13.23 -5.13
N TYR A 36 0.18 -12.10 -5.28
CA TYR A 36 0.02 -11.46 -6.59
C TYR A 36 1.02 -10.35 -6.84
N GLY A 37 1.63 -9.82 -5.78
CA GLY A 37 2.61 -8.77 -5.90
C GLY A 37 2.05 -7.43 -6.33
N PRO A 38 2.94 -6.50 -6.75
CA PRO A 38 2.56 -5.12 -7.07
C PRO A 38 1.55 -4.96 -8.20
N LYS A 39 1.49 -5.90 -9.11
CA LYS A 39 0.58 -5.83 -10.24
C LYS A 39 -0.89 -5.84 -9.83
N LEU A 40 -1.22 -6.39 -8.67
CA LEU A 40 -2.59 -6.40 -8.18
C LEU A 40 -3.12 -4.97 -8.01
N VAL A 41 -2.29 -4.04 -7.55
CA VAL A 41 -2.66 -2.62 -7.42
C VAL A 41 -3.09 -2.06 -8.76
N LYS A 42 -2.30 -2.32 -9.80
CA LYS A 42 -2.61 -1.85 -11.14
C LYS A 42 -3.90 -2.46 -11.69
N VAL A 43 -4.11 -3.75 -11.41
CA VAL A 43 -5.35 -4.44 -11.82
C VAL A 43 -6.57 -3.76 -11.19
N PHE A 44 -6.52 -3.45 -9.90
CA PHE A 44 -7.61 -2.74 -9.24
C PHE A 44 -7.85 -1.36 -9.83
N LYS A 45 -6.79 -0.64 -10.14
CA LYS A 45 -6.88 0.74 -10.61
C LYS A 45 -7.19 0.87 -12.09
N THR A 46 -7.08 -0.19 -12.88
CA THR A 46 -7.37 -0.13 -14.30
C THR A 46 -8.83 0.28 -14.56
N PRO A 47 -9.84 -0.38 -13.95
CA PRO A 47 -11.23 0.08 -14.13
C PRO A 47 -11.58 1.29 -13.27
N ILE A 48 -10.88 1.52 -12.16
CA ILE A 48 -11.17 2.64 -11.24
C ILE A 48 -9.85 3.33 -10.90
N PRO A 49 -9.37 4.26 -11.75
CA PRO A 49 -8.06 4.88 -11.57
C PRO A 49 -7.88 5.63 -10.25
N ASP A 50 -8.97 6.16 -9.70
CA ASP A 50 -8.94 6.93 -8.45
C ASP A 50 -9.11 6.07 -7.20
N MET A 51 -9.18 4.75 -7.33
CA MET A 51 -9.30 3.87 -6.18
C MET A 51 -8.10 4.05 -5.24
N PRO A 52 -8.33 4.43 -3.99
CA PRO A 52 -7.22 4.55 -3.04
C PRO A 52 -6.82 3.18 -2.52
N VAL A 53 -5.58 2.78 -2.80
CA VAL A 53 -5.09 1.43 -2.46
C VAL A 53 -3.95 1.52 -1.47
N LEU A 54 -4.10 0.79 -0.35
CA LEU A 54 -3.06 0.55 0.62
C LEU A 54 -2.55 -0.87 0.43
N ALA A 55 -1.24 -1.04 0.38
CA ALA A 55 -0.62 -2.36 0.32
C ALA A 55 0.23 -2.60 1.55
N SER A 56 0.15 -3.79 2.09
CA SER A 56 1.05 -4.22 3.16
C SER A 56 1.29 -5.72 3.02
N GLY A 57 2.42 -6.18 3.56
CA GLY A 57 2.86 -7.54 3.37
C GLY A 57 3.79 -7.65 2.17
N GLY A 58 5.01 -8.08 2.40
CA GLY A 58 5.98 -8.27 1.34
C GLY A 58 6.66 -7.01 0.81
N LEU A 59 6.33 -5.83 1.33
CA LEU A 59 6.99 -4.60 0.92
C LEU A 59 8.34 -4.45 1.63
N ASN A 60 9.37 -4.07 0.86
CA ASN A 60 10.71 -3.84 1.39
C ASN A 60 11.39 -2.73 0.58
N ILE A 61 12.62 -2.39 0.96
CA ILE A 61 13.35 -1.31 0.30
C ILE A 61 13.65 -1.64 -1.16
N GLU A 62 13.90 -2.90 -1.47
CA GLU A 62 14.26 -3.34 -2.80
C GLU A 62 13.08 -3.31 -3.78
N ASN A 63 11.86 -3.54 -3.31
CA ASN A 63 10.68 -3.62 -4.18
C ASN A 63 9.72 -2.43 -4.06
N LEU A 64 9.96 -1.51 -3.13
CA LEU A 64 9.04 -0.38 -2.90
C LEU A 64 8.78 0.42 -4.17
N HIS A 65 9.81 0.68 -4.97
CA HIS A 65 9.65 1.44 -6.21
C HIS A 65 8.68 0.77 -7.17
N ILE A 66 8.67 -0.57 -7.20
CA ILE A 66 7.76 -1.33 -8.06
C ILE A 66 6.31 -1.15 -7.60
N TRP A 67 6.06 -1.19 -6.29
CA TRP A 67 4.73 -0.95 -5.75
C TRP A 67 4.24 0.46 -6.10
N LEU A 68 5.11 1.45 -5.94
CA LEU A 68 4.77 2.84 -6.25
C LEU A 68 4.51 3.04 -7.75
N GLU A 69 5.31 2.42 -8.61
CA GLU A 69 5.12 2.47 -10.05
C GLU A 69 3.80 1.85 -10.49
N ASN A 70 3.30 0.87 -9.75
CA ASN A 70 2.00 0.26 -10.02
C ASN A 70 0.83 1.04 -9.42
N GLY A 71 1.11 2.15 -8.73
CA GLY A 71 0.08 3.08 -8.31
C GLY A 71 -0.40 2.97 -6.88
N VAL A 72 0.31 2.25 -6.01
CA VAL A 72 -0.08 2.17 -4.60
C VAL A 72 -0.06 3.56 -3.98
N ASP A 73 -1.07 3.87 -3.17
CA ASP A 73 -1.20 5.19 -2.54
C ASP A 73 -0.59 5.21 -1.15
N VAL A 74 -0.74 4.12 -0.40
CA VAL A 74 -0.24 4.01 0.97
C VAL A 74 0.44 2.65 1.13
N CYS A 75 1.61 2.66 1.77
CA CYS A 75 2.40 1.45 2.00
C CYS A 75 2.52 1.17 3.48
N GLY A 76 2.28 -0.09 3.87
CA GLY A 76 2.46 -0.55 5.24
C GLY A 76 3.72 -1.40 5.35
N PHE A 77 4.50 -1.15 6.37
CA PHE A 77 5.74 -1.88 6.66
C PHE A 77 5.70 -2.46 8.05
N GLY A 78 6.15 -3.71 8.19
CA GLY A 78 6.27 -4.36 9.49
C GLY A 78 7.67 -4.20 10.07
N GLY A 79 8.47 -5.26 9.99
CA GLY A 79 9.79 -5.33 10.63
C GLY A 79 10.75 -4.21 10.26
N LEU A 80 10.63 -3.65 9.07
CA LEU A 80 11.52 -2.58 8.61
C LEU A 80 11.48 -1.34 9.52
N LEU A 81 10.30 -1.06 10.08
CA LEU A 81 10.08 0.12 10.93
C LEU A 81 9.89 -0.23 12.40
N THR A 82 10.09 -1.49 12.79
CA THR A 82 9.85 -1.94 14.17
C THR A 82 10.99 -2.75 14.75
N LYS A 83 11.89 -3.28 13.94
CA LYS A 83 13.00 -4.15 14.41
C LYS A 83 14.32 -3.43 14.32
N GLY A 84 15.23 -3.80 15.22
CA GLY A 84 16.56 -3.22 15.27
C GLY A 84 16.65 -2.05 16.23
N SER A 85 17.76 -1.30 16.17
CA SER A 85 17.96 -0.13 17.01
C SER A 85 17.13 1.05 16.50
N VAL A 86 17.01 2.09 17.33
CA VAL A 86 16.37 3.35 16.92
C VAL A 86 17.07 3.91 15.68
N GLU A 87 18.39 3.79 15.62
CA GLU A 87 19.17 4.27 14.49
C GLU A 87 18.85 3.49 13.21
N ASP A 88 18.70 2.16 13.32
CA ASP A 88 18.33 1.31 12.18
C ASP A 88 16.95 1.68 11.64
N ILE A 89 16.00 1.88 12.54
CA ILE A 89 14.64 2.25 12.18
C ILE A 89 14.61 3.62 11.48
N ALA A 90 15.32 4.60 12.04
CA ALA A 90 15.42 5.92 11.44
C ALA A 90 16.06 5.87 10.06
N LYS A 91 17.11 5.07 9.89
CA LYS A 91 17.79 4.90 8.61
C LYS A 91 16.85 4.28 7.57
N ASN A 92 16.10 3.26 7.96
CA ASN A 92 15.13 2.62 7.08
C ASN A 92 14.01 3.59 6.68
N ALA A 93 13.51 4.38 7.63
CA ALA A 93 12.48 5.37 7.36
C ALA A 93 12.97 6.43 6.36
N ASN A 94 14.21 6.87 6.50
CA ASN A 94 14.79 7.82 5.56
C ASN A 94 14.96 7.24 4.16
N LYS A 95 15.38 5.99 4.06
CA LYS A 95 15.48 5.31 2.76
C LYS A 95 14.12 5.20 2.08
N ILE A 96 13.08 4.85 2.84
CA ILE A 96 11.72 4.78 2.32
C ILE A 96 11.28 6.15 1.78
N ARG A 97 11.51 7.21 2.54
CA ARG A 97 11.16 8.57 2.11
C ARG A 97 11.87 8.96 0.82
N GLU A 98 13.15 8.65 0.70
CA GLU A 98 13.92 8.96 -0.50
C GLU A 98 13.37 8.22 -1.73
N ILE A 99 13.02 6.94 -1.58
CA ILE A 99 12.44 6.17 -2.67
C ILE A 99 11.11 6.77 -3.10
N ILE A 100 10.26 7.15 -2.15
CA ILE A 100 8.95 7.76 -2.45
C ILE A 100 9.16 9.09 -3.20
N LYS A 101 10.06 9.93 -2.74
CA LYS A 101 10.36 11.21 -3.40
C LYS A 101 10.83 10.98 -4.83
N ASN A 102 11.73 10.02 -5.04
CA ASN A 102 12.29 9.77 -6.37
C ASN A 102 11.22 9.26 -7.34
N VAL A 103 10.33 8.38 -6.90
CA VAL A 103 9.27 7.85 -7.76
C VAL A 103 8.19 8.89 -8.03
N ARG A 104 7.76 9.60 -6.99
CA ARG A 104 6.68 10.61 -7.11
C ARG A 104 7.19 11.99 -7.54
N LYS A 105 8.49 12.19 -7.54
CA LYS A 105 9.13 13.46 -7.93
C LYS A 105 8.64 14.67 -7.13
N ILE A 106 8.53 14.47 -5.83
CA ILE A 106 8.10 15.52 -4.91
C ILE A 106 9.24 16.06 -4.07
#